data_ae61807b224b559ab37511391b0b4131
#
_entry.id   ae61807b224b559ab37511391b0b4131
#
_cell.length_a   1.000
_cell.length_b   1.000
_cell.length_c   1.000
_cell.angle_alpha   90.00
_cell.angle_beta   90.00
_cell.angle_gamma   90.00
#
_symmetry.space_group_name_H-M   'P 1'
#
loop_
_entity.id
_entity.type
_entity.pdbx_description
1 polymer ?
#
loop_
_entity_poly.entity_id
_entity_poly.type
_entity_poly.pdbx_seq_one_letter_code
_entity_poly.pdbx_strand_id
1 'polypeptide(L)'
;MHGVNNIFIMIIKDIKKQEISVIGNVLPFKKNNIVPIKINKTIEIVVVPNLGEINSHQDNVGIILEEKKVLRILSKRYSNVSITEINYEQDLKALVKRKPDLVFSGVKYFFFDNKKIWLNDYLEMFEIPYIASSKSALDNESNKNRAKKIMQKNNIKTADFFITNPGEYLKESSIPIKFPLFIKPVTGGDSRGVDKNSIVFNFESFTKKVLDIKIKQNSPSLVETYLAGKEYSVSIFEDSTDGTLRALPIEIIVEKNGDGHCILDFDVKKNDEESVILVSDVVVFNKLSKLAIDSFKALGGKSLGRIDIKMNDVGVPHFIEANLMPGLRKGYFYRSCVLNLNMSYEDMIFSIANTGLSSH
;
A
#
# COMPACT_ATOMS: atom_id res chain seq x y z
N MET A 1 -28.44 1.78 32.12
CA MET A 1 -27.17 2.42 31.68
C MET A 1 -26.95 2.10 30.21
N HIS A 2 -27.67 2.75 29.34
CA HIS A 2 -27.53 2.64 27.88
C HIS A 2 -27.58 4.08 27.37
N GLY A 3 -26.47 4.61 26.91
CA GLY A 3 -26.52 5.96 26.37
C GLY A 3 -25.20 6.71 26.19
N VAL A 4 -24.10 6.04 25.78
CA VAL A 4 -22.84 6.78 25.45
C VAL A 4 -22.15 6.32 24.17
N ASN A 5 -22.56 5.19 23.57
CA ASN A 5 -21.82 4.61 22.41
C ASN A 5 -22.32 5.04 21.03
N ASN A 6 -23.36 5.89 20.92
CA ASN A 6 -23.93 6.23 19.61
C ASN A 6 -23.47 7.59 19.03
N ILE A 7 -22.63 8.35 19.72
CA ILE A 7 -22.25 9.71 19.26
C ILE A 7 -20.98 9.71 18.37
N PHE A 8 -20.12 8.70 18.44
CA PHE A 8 -18.87 8.70 17.67
C PHE A 8 -18.95 8.08 16.27
N ILE A 9 -19.97 7.28 15.97
CA ILE A 9 -20.13 6.63 14.64
C ILE A 9 -20.76 7.55 13.59
N MET A 10 -21.40 8.65 14.02
CA MET A 10 -22.08 9.57 13.10
C MET A 10 -21.18 10.64 12.45
N ILE A 11 -19.92 10.78 12.88
CA ILE A 11 -19.08 11.93 12.50
C ILE A 11 -18.36 11.74 11.15
N ILE A 12 -18.24 10.53 10.61
CA ILE A 12 -17.44 10.30 9.39
C ILE A 12 -18.28 10.23 8.10
N LYS A 13 -19.58 10.03 8.17
CA LYS A 13 -20.45 10.07 6.98
C LYS A 13 -20.85 11.48 6.51
N ASP A 14 -20.68 12.51 7.33
CA ASP A 14 -21.18 13.88 7.07
C ASP A 14 -20.12 14.95 6.75
N ILE A 15 -18.86 14.59 6.51
CA ILE A 15 -17.84 15.57 6.06
C ILE A 15 -18.11 16.08 4.62
N LYS A 16 -19.21 15.72 4.00
CA LYS A 16 -19.58 16.23 2.68
C LYS A 16 -20.37 17.54 2.66
N LYS A 17 -20.81 18.05 3.80
CA LYS A 17 -21.52 19.37 3.87
C LYS A 17 -21.57 19.86 5.32
N GLN A 18 -20.70 20.78 5.70
CA GLN A 18 -21.04 21.88 6.60
C GLN A 18 -19.92 22.92 6.57
N GLU A 19 -20.20 24.06 5.93
CA GLU A 19 -19.51 25.32 6.18
C GLU A 19 -19.91 25.79 7.56
N ILE A 20 -18.94 25.90 8.46
CA ILE A 20 -19.16 26.51 9.78
C ILE A 20 -19.05 28.03 9.58
N SER A 21 -20.16 28.72 9.64
CA SER A 21 -20.19 30.17 9.75
C SER A 21 -19.83 30.58 11.18
N VAL A 22 -18.64 31.09 11.38
CA VAL A 22 -18.25 31.80 12.59
C VAL A 22 -18.49 33.29 12.37
N ILE A 23 -19.51 33.85 12.99
CA ILE A 23 -19.74 35.30 13.05
C ILE A 23 -18.80 35.87 14.10
N GLY A 24 -17.73 36.47 13.65
CA GLY A 24 -16.86 37.30 14.45
C GLY A 24 -16.30 38.41 13.57
N ASN A 25 -16.67 39.67 13.82
CA ASN A 25 -16.17 40.84 13.13
C ASN A 25 -14.68 40.97 13.31
N VAL A 26 -13.89 40.45 12.36
CA VAL A 26 -12.48 40.72 12.20
C VAL A 26 -12.33 41.61 10.97
N LEU A 27 -11.83 42.82 11.16
CA LEU A 27 -11.46 43.73 10.08
C LEU A 27 -10.65 43.00 9.03
N PRO A 28 -10.86 43.23 7.73
CA PRO A 28 -10.14 42.52 6.69
C PRO A 28 -8.66 42.94 6.73
N PHE A 29 -7.82 42.06 7.22
CA PHE A 29 -6.39 42.14 6.92
C PHE A 29 -6.25 42.12 5.39
N LYS A 30 -5.71 43.19 4.81
CA LYS A 30 -5.25 43.18 3.42
C LYS A 30 -4.31 41.98 3.30
N LYS A 31 -4.75 40.91 2.62
CA LYS A 31 -3.86 39.85 2.15
C LYS A 31 -2.87 40.51 1.21
N ASN A 32 -1.71 40.85 1.72
CA ASN A 32 -0.58 41.09 0.85
C ASN A 32 -0.38 39.75 0.10
N ASN A 33 -0.58 39.78 -1.22
CA ASN A 33 -0.27 38.66 -2.09
C ASN A 33 1.27 38.51 -2.15
N ILE A 34 1.85 38.01 -1.05
CA ILE A 34 3.23 37.51 -1.05
C ILE A 34 3.13 36.18 -1.83
N VAL A 35 3.50 36.22 -3.10
CA VAL A 35 3.69 35.01 -3.89
C VAL A 35 4.79 34.24 -3.19
N PRO A 36 4.52 33.05 -2.65
CA PRO A 36 5.55 32.30 -1.94
C PRO A 36 6.69 32.02 -2.90
N ILE A 37 7.93 32.32 -2.48
CA ILE A 37 9.14 32.02 -3.27
C ILE A 37 9.16 30.50 -3.47
N LYS A 38 9.05 30.08 -4.73
CA LYS A 38 9.11 28.66 -5.08
C LYS A 38 10.54 28.15 -5.00
N ILE A 39 10.67 26.89 -4.55
CA ILE A 39 11.95 26.18 -4.53
C ILE A 39 12.33 25.88 -5.99
N ASN A 40 13.55 26.27 -6.38
CA ASN A 40 14.05 26.03 -7.75
C ASN A 40 14.47 24.55 -7.90
N LYS A 41 13.50 23.68 -8.15
CA LYS A 41 13.66 22.25 -8.39
C LYS A 41 12.80 21.82 -9.57
N THR A 42 13.32 20.87 -10.35
CA THR A 42 12.63 20.23 -11.49
C THR A 42 12.10 18.88 -11.08
N ILE A 43 10.78 18.73 -11.10
CA ILE A 43 10.10 17.46 -10.78
C ILE A 43 9.34 16.98 -12.00
N GLU A 44 9.61 15.75 -12.43
CA GLU A 44 8.86 15.11 -13.50
C GLU A 44 7.93 14.04 -12.94
N ILE A 45 6.63 14.21 -13.19
CA ILE A 45 5.60 13.22 -12.82
C ILE A 45 5.50 12.23 -13.98
N VAL A 46 6.09 11.05 -13.79
CA VAL A 46 6.12 10.02 -14.84
C VAL A 46 4.87 9.15 -14.77
N VAL A 47 4.22 9.02 -15.91
CA VAL A 47 2.99 8.23 -16.07
C VAL A 47 3.10 7.32 -17.30
N VAL A 48 2.31 6.25 -17.30
CA VAL A 48 2.04 5.42 -18.48
C VAL A 48 0.68 5.84 -19.01
N PRO A 49 0.56 6.29 -20.25
CA PRO A 49 -0.74 6.53 -20.86
C PRO A 49 -1.60 5.27 -20.79
N ASN A 50 -2.88 5.45 -20.47
CA ASN A 50 -3.85 4.34 -20.40
C ASN A 50 -3.52 3.23 -19.38
N LEU A 51 -2.77 3.54 -18.31
CA LEU A 51 -2.50 2.56 -17.24
C LEU A 51 -3.79 1.91 -16.70
N GLY A 52 -4.92 2.65 -16.73
CA GLY A 52 -6.24 2.13 -16.35
C GLY A 52 -6.88 1.18 -17.37
N GLU A 53 -6.39 1.16 -18.62
CA GLU A 53 -6.87 0.29 -19.71
C GLU A 53 -5.95 -0.91 -19.93
N ILE A 54 -4.79 -0.96 -19.30
CA ILE A 54 -3.87 -2.10 -19.37
C ILE A 54 -4.59 -3.32 -18.81
N ASN A 55 -4.86 -4.28 -19.69
CA ASN A 55 -5.60 -5.50 -19.41
C ASN A 55 -5.05 -6.26 -18.19
N SER A 56 -5.94 -6.96 -17.51
CA SER A 56 -5.76 -7.75 -16.27
C SER A 56 -4.58 -8.74 -16.25
N HIS A 57 -3.89 -8.95 -17.36
CA HIS A 57 -2.72 -9.83 -17.47
C HIS A 57 -1.37 -9.12 -17.31
N GLN A 58 -1.34 -7.78 -17.28
CA GLN A 58 -0.13 -6.99 -16.98
C GLN A 58 -0.17 -6.42 -15.56
N ASP A 59 -0.60 -7.23 -14.61
CA ASP A 59 -0.70 -6.89 -13.21
C ASP A 59 0.64 -6.37 -12.66
N ASN A 60 0.56 -5.24 -11.96
CA ASN A 60 1.65 -4.61 -11.22
C ASN A 60 2.63 -3.70 -12.01
N VAL A 61 2.26 -3.19 -13.17
CA VAL A 61 3.03 -2.11 -13.83
C VAL A 61 3.23 -0.91 -12.88
N GLY A 62 2.30 -0.71 -11.96
CA GLY A 62 2.38 0.34 -10.94
C GLY A 62 1.02 0.74 -10.38
N ILE A 63 0.99 1.87 -9.70
CA ILE A 63 -0.23 2.48 -9.16
C ILE A 63 -0.69 3.62 -10.04
N ILE A 64 -2.01 3.84 -10.10
CA ILE A 64 -2.58 4.98 -10.81
C ILE A 64 -2.42 6.23 -9.95
N LEU A 65 -1.76 7.27 -10.50
CA LEU A 65 -1.68 8.60 -9.90
C LEU A 65 -2.82 9.49 -10.42
N GLU A 66 -3.27 10.41 -9.58
CA GLU A 66 -4.07 11.57 -10.00
C GLU A 66 -3.09 12.68 -10.49
N GLU A 67 -2.41 12.44 -11.61
CA GLU A 67 -1.25 13.20 -12.09
C GLU A 67 -1.52 14.71 -12.16
N LYS A 68 -2.69 15.13 -12.67
CA LYS A 68 -3.08 16.55 -12.74
C LYS A 68 -3.26 17.19 -11.36
N LYS A 69 -3.68 16.42 -10.36
CA LYS A 69 -3.82 16.88 -8.99
C LYS A 69 -2.46 16.97 -8.31
N VAL A 70 -1.59 15.96 -8.50
CA VAL A 70 -0.20 15.97 -8.02
C VAL A 70 0.55 17.14 -8.65
N LEU A 71 0.43 17.37 -9.96
CA LEU A 71 1.01 18.51 -10.65
C LEU A 71 0.60 19.85 -10.00
N ARG A 72 -0.71 20.06 -9.78
CA ARG A 72 -1.21 21.30 -9.14
C ARG A 72 -0.66 21.49 -7.72
N ILE A 73 -0.53 20.42 -6.97
CA ILE A 73 0.03 20.46 -5.60
C ILE A 73 1.50 20.83 -5.66
N LEU A 74 2.31 20.06 -6.37
CA LEU A 74 3.76 20.26 -6.43
C LEU A 74 4.12 21.64 -7.01
N SER A 75 3.37 22.12 -8.02
CA SER A 75 3.55 23.45 -8.62
C SER A 75 3.31 24.63 -7.66
N LYS A 76 2.68 24.42 -6.50
CA LYS A 76 2.57 25.47 -5.48
C LYS A 76 3.91 25.75 -4.78
N ARG A 77 4.80 24.77 -4.69
CA ARG A 77 6.05 24.83 -3.95
C ARG A 77 7.30 24.80 -4.82
N TYR A 78 7.26 24.08 -5.94
CA TYR A 78 8.43 23.91 -6.84
C TYR A 78 8.24 24.69 -8.15
N SER A 79 9.35 25.20 -8.71
CA SER A 79 9.31 26.07 -9.89
C SER A 79 8.99 25.34 -11.17
N ASN A 80 9.56 24.15 -11.35
CA ASN A 80 9.49 23.39 -12.58
C ASN A 80 8.86 22.02 -12.32
N VAL A 81 7.56 21.88 -12.56
CA VAL A 81 6.85 20.61 -12.41
C VAL A 81 6.13 20.30 -13.72
N SER A 82 6.34 19.11 -14.24
CA SER A 82 5.74 18.65 -15.50
C SER A 82 5.21 17.23 -15.40
N ILE A 83 4.31 16.83 -16.29
CA ILE A 83 3.89 15.45 -16.51
C ILE A 83 4.67 14.93 -17.71
N THR A 84 5.28 13.76 -17.57
CA THR A 84 6.02 13.08 -18.63
C THR A 84 5.36 11.74 -18.92
N GLU A 85 4.83 11.59 -20.11
CA GLU A 85 4.27 10.32 -20.60
C GLU A 85 5.39 9.48 -21.20
N ILE A 86 5.43 8.21 -20.82
CA ILE A 86 6.40 7.25 -21.34
C ILE A 86 5.65 6.20 -22.18
N ASN A 87 5.78 6.31 -23.48
CA ASN A 87 5.19 5.39 -24.47
C ASN A 87 6.22 4.41 -25.03
N TYR A 88 7.47 4.88 -25.17
CA TYR A 88 8.56 4.15 -25.81
C TYR A 88 9.85 4.27 -25.00
N GLU A 89 10.81 3.38 -25.26
CA GLU A 89 12.14 3.43 -24.62
C GLU A 89 12.87 4.77 -24.86
N GLN A 90 12.62 5.43 -26.01
CA GLN A 90 13.17 6.75 -26.31
C GLN A 90 12.71 7.82 -25.31
N ASP A 91 11.50 7.72 -24.79
CA ASP A 91 10.97 8.67 -23.82
C ASP A 91 11.72 8.55 -22.48
N LEU A 92 12.08 7.32 -22.07
CA LEU A 92 12.96 7.10 -20.91
C LEU A 92 14.34 7.70 -21.12
N LYS A 93 14.94 7.53 -22.31
CA LYS A 93 16.23 8.14 -22.66
C LYS A 93 16.16 9.67 -22.63
N ALA A 94 15.05 10.24 -23.12
CA ALA A 94 14.82 11.68 -23.07
C ALA A 94 14.64 12.19 -21.62
N LEU A 95 13.92 11.44 -20.77
CA LEU A 95 13.74 11.75 -19.36
C LEU A 95 15.10 11.86 -18.63
N VAL A 96 15.95 10.84 -18.72
CA VAL A 96 17.25 10.84 -18.01
C VAL A 96 18.22 11.89 -18.57
N LYS A 97 18.12 12.22 -19.87
CA LYS A 97 18.91 13.31 -20.46
C LYS A 97 18.58 14.68 -19.89
N ARG A 98 17.33 14.91 -19.46
CA ARG A 98 16.91 16.16 -18.82
C ARG A 98 17.42 16.31 -17.39
N LYS A 99 17.81 15.20 -16.73
CA LYS A 99 18.31 15.15 -15.36
C LYS A 99 17.41 15.91 -14.37
N PRO A 100 16.13 15.52 -14.20
CA PRO A 100 15.27 16.16 -13.21
C PRO A 100 15.83 15.95 -11.79
N ASP A 101 15.54 16.90 -10.88
CA ASP A 101 15.89 16.76 -9.46
C ASP A 101 15.11 15.64 -8.77
N LEU A 102 13.94 15.28 -9.29
CA LEU A 102 13.12 14.20 -8.78
C LEU A 102 12.19 13.64 -9.87
N VAL A 103 12.10 12.32 -9.95
CA VAL A 103 11.02 11.62 -10.65
C VAL A 103 9.97 11.18 -9.64
N PHE A 104 8.77 11.76 -9.75
CA PHE A 104 7.61 11.41 -8.93
C PHE A 104 6.72 10.45 -9.72
N SER A 105 6.75 9.15 -9.42
CA SER A 105 6.01 8.17 -10.21
C SER A 105 5.42 7.05 -9.36
N GLY A 106 4.26 6.53 -9.83
CA GLY A 106 3.68 5.27 -9.35
C GLY A 106 3.98 4.09 -10.28
N VAL A 107 4.79 4.28 -11.33
CA VAL A 107 5.13 3.22 -12.28
C VAL A 107 6.28 2.39 -11.74
N LYS A 108 6.11 1.06 -11.72
CA LYS A 108 7.17 0.11 -11.31
C LYS A 108 8.08 -0.24 -12.48
N TYR A 109 7.51 -0.56 -13.64
CA TYR A 109 8.24 -0.98 -14.82
C TYR A 109 7.45 -0.73 -16.11
N PHE A 110 8.17 -0.74 -17.22
CA PHE A 110 7.65 -0.69 -18.59
C PHE A 110 7.95 -1.99 -19.33
N PHE A 111 7.18 -2.26 -20.36
CA PHE A 111 7.48 -3.30 -21.36
C PHE A 111 7.70 -2.65 -22.72
N PHE A 112 8.91 -2.80 -23.24
CA PHE A 112 9.26 -2.41 -24.60
C PHE A 112 9.88 -3.61 -25.32
N ASP A 113 9.35 -3.98 -26.49
CA ASP A 113 9.87 -5.11 -27.31
C ASP A 113 10.13 -6.39 -26.48
N ASN A 114 9.16 -6.80 -25.65
CA ASN A 114 9.24 -7.93 -24.73
C ASN A 114 10.32 -7.80 -23.63
N LYS A 115 10.95 -6.64 -23.49
CA LYS A 115 11.92 -6.35 -22.43
C LYS A 115 11.25 -5.58 -21.28
N LYS A 116 11.41 -6.09 -20.08
CA LYS A 116 10.95 -5.44 -18.85
C LYS A 116 12.03 -4.48 -18.35
N ILE A 117 11.70 -3.18 -18.25
CA ILE A 117 12.57 -2.13 -17.72
C ILE A 117 11.96 -1.59 -16.44
N TRP A 118 12.62 -1.80 -15.31
CA TRP A 118 12.20 -1.23 -14.04
C TRP A 118 12.57 0.25 -13.97
N LEU A 119 11.60 1.13 -13.68
CA LEU A 119 11.82 2.58 -13.68
C LEU A 119 12.88 2.98 -12.66
N ASN A 120 12.72 2.58 -11.40
CA ASN A 120 13.63 3.00 -10.33
C ASN A 120 15.07 2.48 -10.54
N ASP A 121 15.24 1.24 -11.04
CA ASP A 121 16.53 0.68 -11.42
C ASP A 121 17.18 1.49 -12.58
N TYR A 122 16.34 1.88 -13.55
CA TYR A 122 16.81 2.69 -14.67
C TYR A 122 17.24 4.10 -14.21
N LEU A 123 16.50 4.71 -13.29
CA LEU A 123 16.84 6.02 -12.72
C LEU A 123 18.11 5.96 -11.87
N GLU A 124 18.30 4.90 -11.07
CA GLU A 124 19.54 4.66 -10.30
C GLU A 124 20.80 4.63 -11.19
N MET A 125 20.71 4.03 -12.38
CA MET A 125 21.86 3.99 -13.33
C MET A 125 22.29 5.38 -13.80
N PHE A 126 21.41 6.39 -13.70
CA PHE A 126 21.68 7.77 -14.11
C PHE A 126 21.70 8.75 -12.91
N GLU A 127 21.74 8.22 -11.68
CA GLU A 127 21.79 9.02 -10.45
C GLU A 127 20.64 10.03 -10.34
N ILE A 128 19.43 9.65 -10.80
CA ILE A 128 18.24 10.49 -10.73
C ILE A 128 17.40 10.09 -9.53
N PRO A 129 17.11 11.03 -8.60
CA PRO A 129 16.25 10.81 -7.46
C PRO A 129 14.82 10.40 -7.85
N TYR A 130 14.23 9.49 -7.08
CA TYR A 130 12.87 9.01 -7.29
C TYR A 130 12.16 8.72 -5.97
N ILE A 131 10.83 8.58 -6.00
CA ILE A 131 10.03 8.19 -4.84
C ILE A 131 9.87 6.67 -4.74
N ALA A 132 9.52 6.20 -3.53
CA ALA A 132 9.31 4.79 -3.19
C ALA A 132 10.60 3.95 -3.22
N SER A 133 10.46 2.64 -3.31
CA SER A 133 11.55 1.69 -3.08
C SER A 133 12.24 1.26 -4.36
N SER A 134 13.46 0.71 -4.24
CA SER A 134 14.25 0.18 -5.36
C SER A 134 13.57 -1.04 -6.02
N LYS A 135 14.01 -1.38 -7.23
CA LYS A 135 13.58 -2.60 -7.94
C LYS A 135 13.69 -3.84 -7.06
N SER A 136 14.81 -4.00 -6.34
CA SER A 136 15.03 -5.17 -5.49
C SER A 136 13.96 -5.31 -4.42
N ALA A 137 13.60 -4.21 -3.76
CA ALA A 137 12.55 -4.20 -2.75
C ALA A 137 11.17 -4.48 -3.37
N LEU A 138 10.86 -3.84 -4.51
CA LEU A 138 9.60 -4.06 -5.24
C LEU A 138 9.46 -5.49 -5.76
N ASP A 139 10.56 -6.13 -6.14
CA ASP A 139 10.57 -7.55 -6.55
C ASP A 139 10.37 -8.48 -5.34
N ASN A 140 10.95 -8.14 -4.18
CA ASN A 140 10.74 -8.88 -2.94
C ASN A 140 9.28 -8.86 -2.49
N GLU A 141 8.57 -7.72 -2.60
CA GLU A 141 7.15 -7.63 -2.22
C GLU A 141 6.22 -8.34 -3.20
N SER A 142 6.56 -8.37 -4.49
CA SER A 142 5.67 -8.83 -5.55
C SER A 142 5.29 -10.32 -5.45
N ASN A 143 6.10 -11.09 -4.76
CA ASN A 143 5.90 -12.53 -4.53
C ASN A 143 5.73 -12.79 -3.02
N LYS A 144 4.51 -13.12 -2.61
CA LYS A 144 4.16 -13.35 -1.20
C LYS A 144 5.00 -14.44 -0.53
N ASN A 145 5.36 -15.50 -1.27
CA ASN A 145 6.25 -16.55 -0.77
C ASN A 145 7.65 -15.99 -0.47
N ARG A 146 8.22 -15.20 -1.40
CA ARG A 146 9.54 -14.57 -1.20
C ARG A 146 9.50 -13.62 -0.01
N ALA A 147 8.50 -12.74 0.06
CA ALA A 147 8.34 -11.80 1.18
C ALA A 147 8.29 -12.55 2.53
N LYS A 148 7.46 -13.60 2.64
CA LYS A 148 7.34 -14.39 3.88
C LYS A 148 8.62 -15.14 4.24
N LYS A 149 9.36 -15.68 3.27
CA LYS A 149 10.69 -16.28 3.52
C LYS A 149 11.71 -15.26 4.04
N ILE A 150 11.65 -14.02 3.53
CA ILE A 150 12.48 -12.91 4.06
C ILE A 150 12.08 -12.61 5.51
N MET A 151 10.78 -12.59 5.84
CA MET A 151 10.32 -12.41 7.22
C MET A 151 10.88 -13.51 8.13
N GLN A 152 10.73 -14.79 7.75
CA GLN A 152 11.25 -15.91 8.52
C GLN A 152 12.77 -15.82 8.75
N LYS A 153 13.53 -15.50 7.71
CA LYS A 153 14.99 -15.33 7.79
C LYS A 153 15.41 -14.21 8.77
N ASN A 154 14.58 -13.19 8.94
CA ASN A 154 14.82 -12.07 9.84
C ASN A 154 14.09 -12.20 11.19
N ASN A 155 13.56 -13.39 11.54
CA ASN A 155 12.81 -13.65 12.76
C ASN A 155 11.58 -12.73 12.95
N ILE A 156 10.98 -12.28 11.86
CA ILE A 156 9.76 -11.48 11.85
C ILE A 156 8.57 -12.44 11.74
N LYS A 157 7.60 -12.28 12.65
CA LYS A 157 6.43 -13.16 12.70
C LYS A 157 5.56 -13.04 11.45
N THR A 158 5.29 -14.18 10.83
CA THR A 158 4.30 -14.36 9.77
C THR A 158 3.59 -15.69 10.01
N ALA A 159 2.38 -15.87 9.51
CA ALA A 159 1.68 -17.17 9.63
C ALA A 159 2.52 -18.29 9.00
N ASP A 160 2.47 -19.48 9.57
CA ASP A 160 3.05 -20.67 8.95
C ASP A 160 2.42 -20.86 7.57
N PHE A 161 3.21 -21.24 6.58
CA PHE A 161 2.75 -21.30 5.21
C PHE A 161 3.48 -22.33 4.36
N PHE A 162 2.84 -22.72 3.28
CA PHE A 162 3.42 -23.50 2.19
C PHE A 162 2.79 -23.10 0.85
N ILE A 163 3.42 -23.53 -0.23
CA ILE A 163 2.91 -23.35 -1.59
C ILE A 163 2.43 -24.68 -2.11
N THR A 164 1.33 -24.68 -2.87
CA THR A 164 0.79 -25.90 -3.48
C THR A 164 0.12 -25.63 -4.83
N ASN A 165 0.06 -26.68 -5.64
CA ASN A 165 -0.75 -26.78 -6.86
C ASN A 165 -1.82 -27.88 -6.69
N PRO A 166 -2.84 -27.89 -7.54
CA PRO A 166 -3.85 -28.94 -7.49
C PRO A 166 -3.24 -30.34 -7.60
N GLY A 167 -3.66 -31.26 -6.72
CA GLY A 167 -3.26 -32.67 -6.74
C GLY A 167 -1.94 -32.99 -6.01
N GLU A 168 -1.20 -32.01 -5.48
CA GLU A 168 0.04 -32.28 -4.74
C GLU A 168 -0.22 -32.97 -3.38
N TYR A 169 -1.35 -32.71 -2.75
CA TYR A 169 -1.80 -33.39 -1.53
C TYR A 169 -3.01 -34.27 -1.82
N LEU A 170 -2.96 -35.55 -1.42
CA LEU A 170 -4.01 -36.52 -1.70
C LEU A 170 -4.89 -36.83 -0.48
N LYS A 171 -4.49 -36.41 0.71
CA LYS A 171 -5.21 -36.60 1.96
C LYS A 171 -4.87 -35.54 2.98
N GLU A 172 -5.77 -35.29 3.92
CA GLU A 172 -5.61 -34.28 4.97
C GLU A 172 -4.33 -34.46 5.80
N SER A 173 -4.02 -35.71 6.16
CA SER A 173 -2.84 -36.03 6.99
C SER A 173 -1.49 -35.72 6.33
N SER A 174 -1.47 -35.42 5.02
CA SER A 174 -0.25 -35.01 4.33
C SER A 174 -0.05 -33.48 4.28
N ILE A 175 -1.04 -32.69 4.68
CA ILE A 175 -0.94 -31.23 4.76
C ILE A 175 -0.04 -30.84 5.93
N PRO A 176 0.98 -29.97 5.73
CA PRO A 176 1.97 -29.66 6.77
C PRO A 176 1.47 -28.73 7.88
N ILE A 177 0.31 -28.09 7.70
CA ILE A 177 -0.29 -27.13 8.64
C ILE A 177 -1.72 -27.56 8.96
N LYS A 178 -2.16 -27.39 10.21
CA LYS A 178 -3.50 -27.77 10.66
C LYS A 178 -4.56 -26.76 10.24
N PHE A 179 -5.78 -27.24 9.97
CA PHE A 179 -6.96 -26.40 9.77
C PHE A 179 -7.32 -25.59 11.05
N PRO A 180 -7.95 -24.42 10.90
CA PRO A 180 -8.38 -23.78 9.65
C PRO A 180 -7.21 -23.11 8.92
N LEU A 181 -7.29 -23.07 7.57
CA LEU A 181 -6.29 -22.50 6.71
C LEU A 181 -6.86 -21.33 5.91
N PHE A 182 -6.00 -20.38 5.54
CA PHE A 182 -6.32 -19.30 4.61
C PHE A 182 -5.57 -19.50 3.30
N ILE A 183 -6.29 -19.46 2.17
CA ILE A 183 -5.72 -19.75 0.84
C ILE A 183 -5.91 -18.59 -0.10
N LYS A 184 -4.80 -18.15 -0.72
CA LYS A 184 -4.78 -17.05 -1.70
C LYS A 184 -3.75 -17.31 -2.81
N PRO A 185 -3.80 -16.59 -3.96
CA PRO A 185 -2.75 -16.68 -4.97
C PRO A 185 -1.40 -16.23 -4.45
N VAL A 186 -0.30 -16.86 -4.91
CA VAL A 186 1.08 -16.46 -4.57
C VAL A 186 1.41 -15.07 -5.07
N THR A 187 0.94 -14.73 -6.28
CA THR A 187 1.14 -13.45 -6.95
C THR A 187 -0.19 -12.70 -7.11
N GLY A 188 -0.11 -11.42 -7.44
CA GLY A 188 -1.27 -10.56 -7.57
C GLY A 188 -1.50 -9.68 -6.34
N GLY A 189 -2.20 -8.56 -6.54
CA GLY A 189 -2.54 -7.54 -5.54
C GLY A 189 -4.06 -7.38 -5.36
N ASP A 190 -4.45 -6.38 -4.56
CA ASP A 190 -5.83 -5.93 -4.36
C ASP A 190 -6.83 -7.02 -3.95
N SER A 191 -6.39 -7.99 -3.15
CA SER A 191 -7.20 -9.15 -2.72
C SER A 191 -7.77 -10.01 -3.87
N ARG A 192 -7.24 -9.94 -5.09
CA ARG A 192 -7.68 -10.80 -6.19
C ARG A 192 -7.50 -12.26 -5.84
N GLY A 193 -8.55 -13.06 -6.06
CA GLY A 193 -8.60 -14.47 -5.69
C GLY A 193 -8.84 -14.74 -4.20
N VAL A 194 -9.05 -13.69 -3.40
CA VAL A 194 -9.54 -13.77 -2.02
C VAL A 194 -11.04 -13.53 -2.00
N ASP A 195 -11.78 -14.47 -1.45
CA ASP A 195 -13.24 -14.46 -1.30
C ASP A 195 -13.67 -15.20 -0.02
N LYS A 196 -14.96 -15.33 0.21
CA LYS A 196 -15.52 -16.05 1.37
C LYS A 196 -15.06 -17.51 1.50
N ASN A 197 -14.63 -18.15 0.40
CA ASN A 197 -14.11 -19.52 0.41
C ASN A 197 -12.59 -19.58 0.65
N SER A 198 -11.94 -18.45 0.93
CA SER A 198 -10.50 -18.42 1.20
C SER A 198 -10.14 -18.98 2.58
N ILE A 199 -11.09 -19.04 3.54
CA ILE A 199 -10.94 -19.75 4.79
C ILE A 199 -11.48 -21.16 4.59
N VAL A 200 -10.64 -22.17 4.83
CA VAL A 200 -11.02 -23.59 4.64
C VAL A 200 -10.83 -24.37 5.94
N PHE A 201 -11.76 -25.27 6.22
CA PHE A 201 -11.86 -26.00 7.50
C PHE A 201 -11.60 -27.50 7.36
N ASN A 202 -11.52 -28.01 6.12
CA ASN A 202 -11.32 -29.42 5.83
C ASN A 202 -10.65 -29.62 4.47
N PHE A 203 -10.25 -30.86 4.19
CA PHE A 203 -9.53 -31.22 2.98
C PHE A 203 -10.32 -30.99 1.68
N GLU A 204 -11.63 -31.19 1.69
CA GLU A 204 -12.49 -30.98 0.52
C GLU A 204 -12.49 -29.49 0.11
N SER A 205 -12.76 -28.58 1.05
CA SER A 205 -12.75 -27.14 0.80
C SER A 205 -11.36 -26.64 0.41
N PHE A 206 -10.29 -27.20 0.99
CA PHE A 206 -8.91 -26.95 0.60
C PHE A 206 -8.66 -27.28 -0.87
N THR A 207 -8.97 -28.51 -1.29
CA THR A 207 -8.75 -28.98 -2.66
C THR A 207 -9.53 -28.13 -3.66
N LYS A 208 -10.79 -27.81 -3.35
CA LYS A 208 -11.66 -26.97 -4.18
C LYS A 208 -11.07 -25.55 -4.35
N LYS A 209 -10.62 -24.92 -3.26
CA LYS A 209 -10.06 -23.56 -3.32
C LYS A 209 -8.74 -23.51 -4.07
N VAL A 210 -7.85 -24.49 -3.88
CA VAL A 210 -6.57 -24.59 -4.63
C VAL A 210 -6.84 -24.74 -6.13
N LEU A 211 -7.81 -25.56 -6.53
CA LEU A 211 -8.20 -25.72 -7.92
C LEU A 211 -8.81 -24.43 -8.50
N ASP A 212 -9.68 -23.75 -7.75
CA ASP A 212 -10.31 -22.50 -8.16
C ASP A 212 -9.26 -21.41 -8.46
N ILE A 213 -8.25 -21.25 -7.59
CA ILE A 213 -7.13 -20.30 -7.80
C ILE A 213 -6.35 -20.68 -9.07
N LYS A 214 -6.07 -21.96 -9.29
CA LYS A 214 -5.36 -22.39 -10.50
C LYS A 214 -6.11 -22.07 -11.77
N ILE A 215 -7.43 -22.29 -11.77
CA ILE A 215 -8.28 -22.05 -12.95
C ILE A 215 -8.44 -20.53 -13.20
N LYS A 216 -8.77 -19.75 -12.16
CA LYS A 216 -9.13 -18.34 -12.31
C LYS A 216 -7.93 -17.41 -12.41
N GLN A 217 -6.81 -17.74 -11.71
CA GLN A 217 -5.66 -16.87 -11.56
C GLN A 217 -4.40 -17.41 -12.27
N ASN A 218 -4.45 -18.65 -12.78
CA ASN A 218 -3.29 -19.38 -13.32
C ASN A 218 -2.05 -19.32 -12.40
N SER A 219 -2.26 -19.32 -11.09
CA SER A 219 -1.24 -19.15 -10.05
C SER A 219 -1.18 -20.39 -9.15
N PRO A 220 -0.02 -20.73 -8.57
CA PRO A 220 0.04 -21.57 -7.38
C PRO A 220 -0.71 -20.90 -6.22
N SER A 221 -1.13 -21.71 -5.25
CA SER A 221 -1.77 -21.26 -4.03
C SER A 221 -0.77 -21.11 -2.91
N LEU A 222 -0.81 -19.96 -2.22
CA LEU A 222 -0.21 -19.76 -0.90
C LEU A 222 -1.24 -20.19 0.13
N VAL A 223 -0.89 -21.17 0.95
CA VAL A 223 -1.68 -21.70 2.04
C VAL A 223 -1.07 -21.28 3.35
N GLU A 224 -1.84 -20.67 4.24
CA GLU A 224 -1.39 -20.12 5.51
C GLU A 224 -2.25 -20.60 6.67
N THR A 225 -1.69 -20.66 7.89
CA THR A 225 -2.51 -20.73 9.09
C THR A 225 -3.48 -19.56 9.13
N TYR A 226 -4.77 -19.83 9.34
CA TYR A 226 -5.77 -18.77 9.45
C TYR A 226 -5.54 -17.94 10.73
N LEU A 227 -5.44 -16.63 10.56
CA LEU A 227 -5.31 -15.67 11.67
C LEU A 227 -6.69 -15.05 11.95
N ALA A 228 -7.27 -15.38 13.11
CA ALA A 228 -8.64 -15.00 13.45
C ALA A 228 -8.79 -13.61 14.10
N GLY A 229 -7.68 -12.96 14.43
CA GLY A 229 -7.69 -11.66 15.11
C GLY A 229 -7.91 -10.47 14.18
N LYS A 230 -7.75 -9.28 14.75
CA LYS A 230 -7.93 -8.00 14.06
C LYS A 230 -6.91 -7.78 12.95
N GLU A 231 -7.30 -7.00 11.94
CA GLU A 231 -6.48 -6.65 10.79
C GLU A 231 -6.07 -5.17 10.85
N TYR A 232 -4.83 -4.90 10.46
CA TYR A 232 -4.23 -3.58 10.51
C TYR A 232 -3.48 -3.28 9.22
N SER A 233 -3.49 -2.01 8.84
CA SER A 233 -2.60 -1.49 7.81
C SER A 233 -1.68 -0.46 8.44
N VAL A 234 -0.38 -0.62 8.26
CA VAL A 234 0.63 0.26 8.85
C VAL A 234 1.40 0.93 7.74
N SER A 235 1.12 2.21 7.51
CA SER A 235 1.92 3.00 6.59
C SER A 235 3.24 3.37 7.21
N ILE A 236 4.31 3.27 6.42
CA ILE A 236 5.66 3.69 6.78
C ILE A 236 5.97 4.96 6.02
N PHE A 237 6.49 5.93 6.72
CA PHE A 237 6.87 7.23 6.18
C PHE A 237 8.26 7.61 6.69
N GLU A 238 9.18 7.91 5.79
CA GLU A 238 10.51 8.39 6.15
C GLU A 238 10.46 9.91 6.29
N ASP A 239 10.86 10.42 7.46
CA ASP A 239 10.91 11.84 7.71
C ASP A 239 12.10 12.45 6.95
N SER A 240 11.81 13.41 6.07
CA SER A 240 12.84 14.07 5.25
C SER A 240 13.84 14.91 6.03
N THR A 241 13.60 15.18 7.32
CA THR A 241 14.47 16.02 8.15
C THR A 241 15.56 15.24 8.85
N ASP A 242 15.27 14.01 9.29
CA ASP A 242 16.18 13.19 10.09
C ASP A 242 16.32 11.73 9.60
N GLY A 243 15.62 11.36 8.53
CA GLY A 243 15.65 10.01 7.96
C GLY A 243 14.96 8.95 8.83
N THR A 244 14.26 9.34 9.90
CA THR A 244 13.59 8.37 10.76
C THR A 244 12.34 7.77 10.09
N LEU A 245 12.15 6.47 10.26
CA LEU A 245 10.95 5.78 9.80
C LEU A 245 9.83 5.93 10.83
N ARG A 246 8.73 6.56 10.43
CA ARG A 246 7.52 6.68 11.22
C ARG A 246 6.51 5.62 10.77
N ALA A 247 6.03 4.82 11.71
CA ALA A 247 4.95 3.86 11.47
C ALA A 247 3.61 4.49 11.88
N LEU A 248 2.61 4.36 11.02
CA LEU A 248 1.29 4.98 11.14
C LEU A 248 0.19 3.89 11.12
N PRO A 249 -0.01 3.15 12.23
CA PRO A 249 -0.98 2.06 12.28
C PRO A 249 -2.42 2.57 12.23
N ILE A 250 -3.26 1.87 11.46
CA ILE A 250 -4.72 1.95 11.50
C ILE A 250 -5.31 0.55 11.61
N GLU A 251 -6.41 0.41 12.33
CA GLU A 251 -7.18 -0.83 12.39
C GLU A 251 -8.18 -0.83 11.25
N ILE A 252 -8.29 -1.94 10.52
CA ILE A 252 -9.27 -2.15 9.46
C ILE A 252 -10.43 -2.94 10.05
N ILE A 253 -11.63 -2.38 9.97
CA ILE A 253 -12.86 -2.99 10.45
C ILE A 253 -13.67 -3.42 9.25
N VAL A 254 -13.91 -4.72 9.17
CA VAL A 254 -14.77 -5.35 8.17
C VAL A 254 -15.93 -6.01 8.91
N GLU A 255 -17.14 -5.88 8.39
CA GLU A 255 -18.29 -6.60 8.92
C GLU A 255 -18.09 -8.12 8.78
N LYS A 256 -18.59 -8.84 9.79
CA LYS A 256 -18.57 -10.31 9.74
C LYS A 256 -19.48 -10.80 8.63
N ASN A 257 -18.99 -11.73 7.82
CA ASN A 257 -19.82 -12.44 6.87
C ASN A 257 -20.83 -13.36 7.58
N GLY A 258 -21.71 -14.03 6.81
CA GLY A 258 -22.71 -14.95 7.36
C GLY A 258 -22.14 -16.10 8.19
N ASP A 259 -20.87 -16.44 8.02
CA ASP A 259 -20.16 -17.50 8.77
C ASP A 259 -19.39 -16.95 10.01
N GLY A 260 -19.53 -15.65 10.30
CA GLY A 260 -18.93 -15.00 11.46
C GLY A 260 -17.46 -14.60 11.30
N HIS A 261 -16.90 -14.65 10.08
CA HIS A 261 -15.52 -14.30 9.77
C HIS A 261 -15.40 -12.92 9.14
N CYS A 262 -14.35 -12.16 9.52
CA CYS A 262 -13.97 -10.90 8.87
C CYS A 262 -12.96 -11.21 7.76
N ILE A 263 -13.36 -11.01 6.50
CA ILE A 263 -12.51 -11.21 5.33
C ILE A 263 -12.47 -9.90 4.55
N LEU A 264 -11.29 -9.31 4.43
CA LEU A 264 -11.05 -8.14 3.59
C LEU A 264 -10.80 -8.63 2.15
N ASP A 265 -11.87 -9.00 1.47
CA ASP A 265 -11.82 -9.52 0.12
C ASP A 265 -11.83 -8.42 -0.95
N PHE A 266 -11.86 -8.84 -2.21
CA PHE A 266 -11.83 -7.93 -3.34
C PHE A 266 -13.09 -7.04 -3.41
N ASP A 267 -14.26 -7.59 -3.12
CA ASP A 267 -15.54 -6.87 -3.24
C ASP A 267 -15.67 -5.83 -2.12
N VAL A 268 -15.29 -6.16 -0.88
CA VAL A 268 -15.24 -5.24 0.26
C VAL A 268 -14.34 -4.04 -0.06
N LYS A 269 -13.12 -4.28 -0.56
CA LYS A 269 -12.19 -3.21 -0.95
C LYS A 269 -12.69 -2.37 -2.12
N LYS A 270 -13.29 -3.01 -3.12
CA LYS A 270 -13.80 -2.33 -4.32
C LYS A 270 -14.98 -1.41 -4.00
N ASN A 271 -15.83 -1.82 -3.07
CA ASN A 271 -17.03 -1.09 -2.69
C ASN A 271 -16.78 -0.09 -1.55
N ASP A 272 -15.55 -0.01 -0.96
CA ASP A 272 -15.18 0.81 0.21
C ASP A 272 -16.12 0.51 1.41
N GLU A 273 -16.42 -0.78 1.63
CA GLU A 273 -17.32 -1.26 2.68
C GLU A 273 -16.63 -1.40 4.03
N GLU A 274 -15.29 -1.40 4.05
CA GLU A 274 -14.53 -1.40 5.28
C GLU A 274 -14.45 0.02 5.90
N SER A 275 -14.29 0.07 7.20
CA SER A 275 -13.94 1.31 7.92
C SER A 275 -12.54 1.21 8.52
N VAL A 276 -11.94 2.38 8.78
CA VAL A 276 -10.61 2.44 9.41
C VAL A 276 -10.65 3.35 10.61
N ILE A 277 -9.96 2.93 11.69
CA ILE A 277 -9.86 3.71 12.92
C ILE A 277 -8.40 3.83 13.38
N LEU A 278 -8.12 4.86 14.17
CA LEU A 278 -6.83 5.04 14.82
C LEU A 278 -6.59 3.92 15.85
N VAL A 279 -5.40 3.39 15.92
CA VAL A 279 -4.97 2.47 16.99
C VAL A 279 -4.65 3.26 18.24
N SER A 280 -5.55 3.25 19.22
CA SER A 280 -5.43 4.02 20.47
C SER A 280 -4.69 3.29 21.59
N ASP A 281 -4.65 1.95 21.56
CA ASP A 281 -3.89 1.15 22.52
C ASP A 281 -2.39 1.27 22.23
N VAL A 282 -1.65 1.88 23.16
CA VAL A 282 -0.21 2.15 23.01
C VAL A 282 0.62 0.84 22.92
N VAL A 283 0.22 -0.23 23.58
CA VAL A 283 0.93 -1.52 23.55
C VAL A 283 0.75 -2.15 22.16
N VAL A 284 -0.47 -2.14 21.64
CA VAL A 284 -0.80 -2.61 20.28
C VAL A 284 -0.07 -1.75 19.27
N PHE A 285 -0.16 -0.41 19.37
CA PHE A 285 0.51 0.53 18.48
C PHE A 285 2.03 0.21 18.38
N ASN A 286 2.71 0.05 19.51
CA ASN A 286 4.15 -0.22 19.53
C ASN A 286 4.50 -1.57 18.90
N LYS A 287 3.70 -2.62 19.15
CA LYS A 287 3.90 -3.95 18.55
C LYS A 287 3.74 -3.91 17.02
N LEU A 288 2.70 -3.23 16.53
CA LEU A 288 2.43 -3.06 15.11
C LEU A 288 3.54 -2.24 14.44
N SER A 289 3.91 -1.10 15.04
CA SER A 289 4.96 -0.21 14.53
C SER A 289 6.30 -0.93 14.42
N LYS A 290 6.69 -1.67 15.46
CA LYS A 290 7.94 -2.46 15.44
C LYS A 290 7.92 -3.49 14.31
N LEU A 291 6.89 -4.32 14.23
CA LEU A 291 6.79 -5.36 13.21
C LEU A 291 6.79 -4.77 11.80
N ALA A 292 6.08 -3.65 11.60
CA ALA A 292 6.00 -2.98 10.30
C ALA A 292 7.36 -2.40 9.87
N ILE A 293 8.06 -1.69 10.76
CA ILE A 293 9.40 -1.12 10.48
C ILE A 293 10.40 -2.23 10.20
N ASP A 294 10.41 -3.29 11.02
CA ASP A 294 11.30 -4.43 10.81
C ASP A 294 11.04 -5.12 9.46
N SER A 295 9.76 -5.32 9.11
CA SER A 295 9.36 -5.91 7.82
C SER A 295 9.77 -5.03 6.64
N PHE A 296 9.54 -3.72 6.74
CA PHE A 296 9.91 -2.75 5.73
C PHE A 296 11.41 -2.76 5.45
N LYS A 297 12.23 -2.71 6.50
CA LYS A 297 13.69 -2.79 6.42
C LYS A 297 14.17 -4.12 5.83
N ALA A 298 13.60 -5.24 6.29
CA ALA A 298 13.97 -6.59 5.82
C ALA A 298 13.71 -6.77 4.32
N LEU A 299 12.66 -6.14 3.78
CA LEU A 299 12.34 -6.15 2.34
C LEU A 299 13.20 -5.17 1.53
N GLY A 300 13.95 -4.28 2.17
CA GLY A 300 14.72 -3.23 1.50
C GLY A 300 13.91 -1.99 1.17
N GLY A 301 12.83 -1.73 1.90
CA GLY A 301 11.97 -0.57 1.71
C GLY A 301 12.70 0.76 1.93
N LYS A 302 12.36 1.79 1.15
CA LYS A 302 12.87 3.16 1.24
C LYS A 302 11.72 4.16 1.14
N SER A 303 11.90 5.32 1.72
CA SER A 303 11.04 6.51 1.72
C SER A 303 9.60 6.28 2.19
N LEU A 304 8.86 5.38 1.61
CA LEU A 304 7.48 5.09 1.97
C LEU A 304 7.08 3.64 1.67
N GLY A 305 6.09 3.15 2.41
CA GLY A 305 5.53 1.83 2.19
C GLY A 305 4.31 1.58 3.07
N ARG A 306 3.70 0.42 2.91
CA ARG A 306 2.58 -0.05 3.72
C ARG A 306 2.77 -1.53 4.02
N ILE A 307 2.65 -1.89 5.27
CA ILE A 307 2.70 -3.27 5.75
C ILE A 307 1.33 -3.64 6.29
N ASP A 308 0.75 -4.69 5.73
CA ASP A 308 -0.52 -5.22 6.19
C ASP A 308 -0.26 -6.35 7.21
N ILE A 309 -0.94 -6.27 8.36
CA ILE A 309 -0.70 -7.09 9.56
C ILE A 309 -2.03 -7.66 10.04
N LYS A 310 -2.03 -8.93 10.44
CA LYS A 310 -3.19 -9.54 11.10
C LYS A 310 -2.75 -10.19 12.40
N MET A 311 -3.57 -10.06 13.43
CA MET A 311 -3.35 -10.73 14.71
C MET A 311 -3.87 -12.15 14.65
N ASN A 312 -3.24 -13.05 15.43
CA ASN A 312 -3.86 -14.32 15.75
C ASN A 312 -4.94 -14.14 16.86
N ASP A 313 -5.55 -15.23 17.28
CA ASP A 313 -6.59 -15.28 18.31
C ASP A 313 -6.15 -14.77 19.69
N VAL A 314 -4.85 -14.86 20.00
CA VAL A 314 -4.26 -14.36 21.26
C VAL A 314 -3.62 -12.96 21.14
N GLY A 315 -3.88 -12.24 20.05
CA GLY A 315 -3.44 -10.85 19.87
C GLY A 315 -1.96 -10.68 19.53
N VAL A 316 -1.32 -11.69 18.94
CA VAL A 316 0.04 -11.58 18.42
C VAL A 316 0.02 -11.14 16.97
N PRO A 317 0.69 -10.03 16.58
CA PRO A 317 0.70 -9.54 15.22
C PRO A 317 1.60 -10.37 14.29
N HIS A 318 1.13 -10.60 13.06
CA HIS A 318 1.83 -11.34 12.01
C HIS A 318 1.82 -10.54 10.71
N PHE A 319 2.94 -10.50 10.02
CA PHE A 319 3.06 -9.95 8.68
C PHE A 319 2.20 -10.74 7.71
N ILE A 320 1.41 -10.04 6.88
CA ILE A 320 0.61 -10.61 5.81
C ILE A 320 1.22 -10.32 4.45
N GLU A 321 1.38 -9.03 4.13
CA GLU A 321 1.95 -8.56 2.87
C GLU A 321 2.52 -7.15 3.01
N ALA A 322 3.30 -6.71 2.01
CA ALA A 322 3.85 -5.38 1.92
C ALA A 322 3.45 -4.71 0.60
N ASN A 323 3.39 -3.39 0.61
CA ASN A 323 3.25 -2.53 -0.54
C ASN A 323 4.30 -1.43 -0.45
N LEU A 324 5.45 -1.62 -1.11
CA LEU A 324 6.60 -0.69 -1.04
C LEU A 324 6.52 0.43 -2.09
N MET A 325 5.45 0.44 -2.86
CA MET A 325 4.96 1.54 -3.69
C MET A 325 3.43 1.60 -3.51
N PRO A 326 2.94 2.11 -2.34
CA PRO A 326 1.53 2.09 -2.02
C PRO A 326 0.75 3.10 -2.88
N GLY A 327 -0.55 2.82 -3.09
CA GLY A 327 -1.44 3.76 -3.76
C GLY A 327 -1.52 5.10 -3.03
N LEU A 328 -1.29 6.21 -3.75
CA LEU A 328 -1.30 7.56 -3.20
C LEU A 328 -2.67 8.25 -3.28
N ARG A 329 -3.72 7.57 -3.70
CA ARG A 329 -5.09 8.06 -3.62
C ARG A 329 -5.55 8.09 -2.16
N LYS A 330 -6.79 8.51 -1.90
CA LYS A 330 -7.40 8.55 -0.55
C LYS A 330 -7.71 7.15 0.03
N GLY A 331 -6.79 6.19 -0.19
CA GLY A 331 -6.81 4.83 0.38
C GLY A 331 -6.11 4.74 1.73
N TYR A 332 -5.69 3.54 2.13
CA TYR A 332 -5.13 3.27 3.47
C TYR A 332 -3.89 4.10 3.80
N PHE A 333 -2.98 4.32 2.83
CA PHE A 333 -1.79 5.13 3.07
C PHE A 333 -2.16 6.56 3.48
N TYR A 334 -3.06 7.21 2.73
CA TYR A 334 -3.54 8.55 3.06
C TYR A 334 -4.35 8.56 4.37
N ARG A 335 -5.26 7.59 4.57
CA ARG A 335 -6.06 7.48 5.81
C ARG A 335 -5.15 7.34 7.04
N SER A 336 -4.06 6.57 6.94
CA SER A 336 -3.02 6.48 7.99
C SER A 336 -2.38 7.84 8.29
N CYS A 337 -2.00 8.60 7.26
CA CYS A 337 -1.43 9.94 7.43
C CYS A 337 -2.41 10.91 8.11
N VAL A 338 -3.70 10.88 7.72
CA VAL A 338 -4.74 11.72 8.35
C VAL A 338 -4.91 11.35 9.82
N LEU A 339 -5.13 10.08 10.13
CA LEU A 339 -5.47 9.63 11.48
C LEU A 339 -4.31 9.76 12.47
N ASN A 340 -3.09 9.51 12.04
CA ASN A 340 -1.92 9.54 12.93
C ASN A 340 -1.23 10.91 13.00
N LEU A 341 -1.24 11.70 11.91
CA LEU A 341 -0.46 12.94 11.78
C LEU A 341 -1.32 14.17 11.48
N ASN A 342 -2.64 14.03 11.34
CA ASN A 342 -3.53 15.09 10.89
C ASN A 342 -3.07 15.75 9.57
N MET A 343 -2.44 14.97 8.69
CA MET A 343 -1.94 15.44 7.40
C MET A 343 -3.06 15.61 6.38
N SER A 344 -3.09 16.74 5.68
CA SER A 344 -3.86 16.88 4.47
C SER A 344 -3.26 16.05 3.31
N TYR A 345 -4.05 15.81 2.26
CA TYR A 345 -3.52 15.16 1.05
C TYR A 345 -2.36 15.93 0.41
N GLU A 346 -2.43 17.25 0.47
CA GLU A 346 -1.38 18.15 -0.03
C GLU A 346 -0.08 17.99 0.79
N ASP A 347 -0.18 17.96 2.12
CA ASP A 347 0.98 17.75 3.00
C ASP A 347 1.62 16.39 2.75
N MET A 348 0.83 15.34 2.56
CA MET A 348 1.33 14.01 2.23
C MET A 348 2.14 14.02 0.92
N ILE A 349 1.62 14.63 -0.14
CA ILE A 349 2.33 14.71 -1.44
C ILE A 349 3.63 15.52 -1.31
N PHE A 350 3.61 16.65 -0.58
CA PHE A 350 4.83 17.44 -0.34
C PHE A 350 5.87 16.67 0.47
N SER A 351 5.44 15.95 1.50
CA SER A 351 6.36 15.16 2.32
C SER A 351 7.02 14.04 1.50
N ILE A 352 6.25 13.33 0.66
CA ILE A 352 6.81 12.32 -0.26
C ILE A 352 7.84 12.93 -1.20
N ALA A 353 7.53 14.09 -1.79
CA ALA A 353 8.47 14.76 -2.71
C ALA A 353 9.74 15.23 -1.98
N ASN A 354 9.60 15.78 -0.76
CA ASN A 354 10.75 16.20 0.05
C ASN A 354 11.65 15.02 0.40
N THR A 355 11.09 13.88 0.83
CA THR A 355 11.86 12.66 1.11
C THR A 355 12.62 12.19 -0.13
N GLY A 356 11.96 12.15 -1.31
CA GLY A 356 12.62 11.80 -2.56
C GLY A 356 13.78 12.74 -2.93
N LEU A 357 13.63 14.05 -2.68
CA LEU A 357 14.67 15.05 -2.93
C LEU A 357 15.85 14.99 -1.92
N SER A 358 15.64 14.43 -0.74
CA SER A 358 16.64 14.34 0.34
C SER A 358 17.39 13.00 0.35
N SER A 359 16.92 11.99 -0.37
CA SER A 359 17.43 10.62 -0.32
C SER A 359 18.65 10.36 -1.22
N HIS A 360 19.21 11.42 -1.81
CA HIS A 360 20.37 11.35 -2.73
C HIS A 360 21.38 12.46 -2.49
#